data_11b6d628613ae51d1487139a340d6fdd
#
_entry.id   11b6d628613ae51d1487139a340d6fdd
#
_cell.length_a   1.000
_cell.length_b   1.000
_cell.length_c   1.000
_cell.angle_alpha   90.00
_cell.angle_beta   90.00
_cell.angle_gamma   90.00
#
_symmetry.space_group_name_H-M   'P 1'
#
loop_
_entity.id
_entity.type
_entity.pdbx_description
1 polymer ?
#
loop_
_entity_poly.entity_id
_entity_poly.type
_entity_poly.pdbx_seq_one_letter_code
_entity_poly.pdbx_strand_id
1 'polypeptide(L)'
;MFNHIMIGSNDIERSKLFYDAVLGTLGVGAPLLNKAPSGHTRYFYRHNGNSFGITEPINGEQATAGNGATIGFKCTSFDQVKSFHDTAVALGGTSIEQPPGLRESSLGAMHLAYVRDPDGNKLCAIHHVK
;
A
#
# COMPACT_ATOMS: atom_id res chain seq x y z
N MET A 1 -5.39 14.06 9.78
CA MET A 1 -5.84 13.13 10.83
C MET A 1 -4.81 12.03 11.09
N PHE A 2 -4.35 11.30 10.08
CA PHE A 2 -3.38 10.23 10.33
C PHE A 2 -1.95 10.77 10.40
N ASN A 3 -1.20 10.30 11.39
CA ASN A 3 0.25 10.48 11.44
C ASN A 3 0.92 9.39 10.60
N HIS A 4 0.58 8.14 10.88
CA HIS A 4 1.11 7.00 10.13
C HIS A 4 0.15 5.82 10.17
N ILE A 5 0.33 4.93 9.20
CA ILE A 5 -0.33 3.63 9.15
C ILE A 5 0.77 2.59 9.03
N MET A 6 0.64 1.48 9.76
CA MET A 6 1.62 0.41 9.78
C MET A 6 0.94 -0.92 9.46
N ILE A 7 1.58 -1.72 8.62
CA ILE A 7 1.12 -3.08 8.33
C ILE A 7 2.24 -4.09 8.56
N GLY A 8 1.86 -5.33 8.81
CA GLY A 8 2.79 -6.41 9.04
C GLY A 8 3.32 -7.05 7.78
N SER A 9 4.54 -7.58 7.87
CA SER A 9 5.20 -8.31 6.78
C SER A 9 5.80 -9.59 7.31
N ASN A 10 5.68 -10.66 6.53
CA ASN A 10 6.32 -11.95 6.83
C ASN A 10 7.68 -12.10 6.15
N ASP A 11 8.03 -11.16 5.27
CA ASP A 11 9.34 -11.07 4.61
C ASP A 11 9.58 -9.60 4.33
N ILE A 12 10.28 -8.95 5.26
CA ILE A 12 10.39 -7.49 5.26
C ILE A 12 11.13 -6.95 4.03
N GLU A 13 12.16 -7.68 3.53
CA GLU A 13 12.89 -7.22 2.35
C GLU A 13 12.07 -7.41 1.07
N ARG A 14 11.27 -8.45 0.98
CA ARG A 14 10.30 -8.63 -0.11
C ARG A 14 9.25 -7.50 -0.09
N SER A 15 8.73 -7.18 1.08
CA SER A 15 7.77 -6.09 1.23
C SER A 15 8.39 -4.74 0.86
N LYS A 16 9.67 -4.53 1.23
CA LYS A 16 10.38 -3.32 0.84
C LYS A 16 10.47 -3.19 -0.68
N LEU A 17 10.88 -4.26 -1.37
CA LEU A 17 10.95 -4.24 -2.84
C LEU A 17 9.59 -3.92 -3.47
N PHE A 18 8.54 -4.53 -2.95
CA PHE A 18 7.17 -4.29 -3.41
C PHE A 18 6.77 -2.82 -3.22
N TYR A 19 6.91 -2.29 -2.00
CA TYR A 19 6.45 -0.93 -1.70
C TYR A 19 7.38 0.15 -2.26
N ASP A 20 8.69 -0.11 -2.40
CA ASP A 20 9.57 0.82 -3.10
C ASP A 20 9.04 1.13 -4.51
N ALA A 21 8.63 0.09 -5.22
CA ALA A 21 8.15 0.24 -6.60
C ALA A 21 6.70 0.76 -6.65
N VAL A 22 5.81 0.20 -5.85
CA VAL A 22 4.38 0.56 -5.87
C VAL A 22 4.18 2.00 -5.41
N LEU A 23 4.76 2.38 -4.28
CA LEU A 23 4.68 3.76 -3.79
C LEU A 23 5.50 4.71 -4.66
N GLY A 24 6.53 4.21 -5.32
CA GLY A 24 7.29 4.97 -6.30
C GLY A 24 6.41 5.50 -7.45
N THR A 25 5.35 4.79 -7.81
CA THR A 25 4.38 5.28 -8.81
C THR A 25 3.64 6.53 -8.36
N LEU A 26 3.60 6.77 -7.06
CA LEU A 26 2.99 7.96 -6.45
C LEU A 26 4.02 9.08 -6.19
N GLY A 27 5.28 8.86 -6.53
CA GLY A 27 6.35 9.81 -6.26
C GLY A 27 6.94 9.71 -4.86
N VAL A 28 6.62 8.65 -4.12
CA VAL A 28 7.17 8.43 -2.78
C VAL A 28 8.62 7.95 -2.90
N GLY A 29 9.53 8.58 -2.16
CA GLY A 29 10.95 8.23 -2.16
C GLY A 29 11.28 7.01 -1.34
N ALA A 30 12.60 6.73 -1.22
CA ALA A 30 13.11 5.60 -0.47
C ALA A 30 12.69 5.68 1.02
N PRO A 31 12.45 4.53 1.66
CA PRO A 31 12.04 4.50 3.06
C PRO A 31 13.21 4.69 4.01
N LEU A 32 12.87 5.00 5.27
CA LEU A 32 13.82 5.04 6.38
C LEU A 32 13.80 3.69 7.09
N LEU A 33 14.98 3.08 7.21
CA LEU A 33 15.15 1.88 8.01
C LEU A 33 15.05 2.23 9.49
N ASN A 34 14.33 1.43 10.25
CA ASN A 34 14.19 1.58 11.68
C ASN A 34 14.20 0.20 12.34
N LYS A 35 14.70 0.15 13.57
CA LYS A 35 14.61 -1.06 14.40
C LYS A 35 13.71 -0.75 15.58
N ALA A 36 12.71 -1.63 15.80
CA ALA A 36 11.91 -1.59 17.01
C ALA A 36 12.78 -1.92 18.24
N PRO A 37 12.38 -1.54 19.46
CA PRO A 37 13.11 -1.95 20.67
C PRO A 37 13.27 -3.48 20.79
N SER A 38 12.34 -4.24 20.22
CA SER A 38 12.39 -5.71 20.14
C SER A 38 13.46 -6.24 19.16
N GLY A 39 14.10 -5.37 18.38
CA GLY A 39 15.05 -5.74 17.35
C GLY A 39 14.44 -6.02 15.98
N HIS A 40 13.12 -6.04 15.89
CA HIS A 40 12.42 -6.27 14.62
C HIS A 40 12.60 -5.10 13.66
N THR A 41 12.70 -5.42 12.36
CA THR A 41 12.95 -4.43 11.31
C THR A 41 11.63 -3.82 10.85
N ARG A 42 11.68 -2.52 10.62
CA ARG A 42 10.58 -1.80 9.99
C ARG A 42 11.12 -0.71 9.07
N TYR A 43 10.31 -0.36 8.04
CA TYR A 43 10.62 0.71 7.11
C TYR A 43 9.48 1.71 7.10
N PHE A 44 9.82 2.99 7.09
CA PHE A 44 8.85 4.08 7.03
C PHE A 44 9.01 4.87 5.73
N TYR A 45 7.94 4.92 4.95
CA TYR A 45 7.84 5.77 3.76
C TYR A 45 7.17 7.07 4.16
N ARG A 46 7.86 8.18 4.02
CA ARG A 46 7.34 9.51 4.36
C ARG A 46 7.00 10.27 3.10
N HIS A 47 5.83 10.88 3.07
CA HIS A 47 5.37 11.62 1.90
C HIS A 47 4.28 12.60 2.31
N ASN A 48 4.45 13.89 1.96
CA ASN A 48 3.45 14.94 2.18
C ASN A 48 2.89 15.00 3.60
N GLY A 49 3.76 14.84 4.60
CA GLY A 49 3.39 15.01 6.01
C GLY A 49 2.79 13.80 6.68
N ASN A 50 2.70 12.66 6.00
CA ASN A 50 2.25 11.42 6.61
C ASN A 50 3.24 10.29 6.30
N SER A 51 3.04 9.14 6.95
CA SER A 51 3.95 8.00 6.80
C SER A 51 3.17 6.71 6.64
N PHE A 52 3.73 5.84 5.82
CA PHE A 52 3.28 4.46 5.68
C PHE A 52 4.42 3.56 6.10
N GLY A 53 4.16 2.64 7.04
CA GLY A 53 5.17 1.75 7.57
C GLY A 53 4.89 0.29 7.27
N ILE A 54 5.96 -0.47 7.10
CA ILE A 54 5.91 -1.93 7.06
C ILE A 54 6.82 -2.46 8.15
N THR A 55 6.38 -3.50 8.86
CA THR A 55 7.10 -4.02 10.02
C THR A 55 7.05 -5.53 10.10
N GLU A 56 8.17 -6.11 10.56
CA GLU A 56 8.09 -7.42 11.18
C GLU A 56 7.26 -7.28 12.46
N PRO A 57 6.26 -8.16 12.72
CA PRO A 57 5.48 -8.07 13.94
C PRO A 57 6.36 -8.17 15.18
N ILE A 58 6.21 -7.25 16.13
CA ILE A 58 7.09 -7.16 17.29
C ILE A 58 6.92 -8.31 18.29
N ASN A 59 5.83 -9.08 18.18
CA ASN A 59 5.61 -10.28 18.98
C ASN A 59 6.29 -11.52 18.39
N GLY A 60 6.94 -11.38 17.22
CA GLY A 60 7.63 -12.49 16.56
C GLY A 60 6.71 -13.49 15.87
N GLU A 61 5.41 -13.27 15.89
CA GLU A 61 4.45 -14.16 15.25
C GLU A 61 4.21 -13.75 13.80
N GLN A 62 3.50 -14.60 13.06
CA GLN A 62 3.19 -14.35 11.66
C GLN A 62 2.32 -13.10 11.51
N ALA A 63 2.66 -12.26 10.54
CA ALA A 63 1.83 -11.13 10.16
C ALA A 63 0.55 -11.63 9.50
N THR A 64 -0.57 -10.99 9.80
CA THR A 64 -1.87 -11.29 9.20
C THR A 64 -2.50 -10.01 8.70
N ALA A 65 -3.26 -10.12 7.60
CA ALA A 65 -4.07 -9.00 7.12
C ALA A 65 -5.37 -8.93 7.90
N GLY A 66 -5.83 -7.72 8.20
CA GLY A 66 -7.14 -7.55 8.84
C GLY A 66 -8.27 -7.80 7.85
N ASN A 67 -9.19 -8.71 8.18
CA ASN A 67 -10.37 -8.94 7.36
C ASN A 67 -11.29 -7.71 7.43
N GLY A 68 -11.57 -7.11 6.27
CA GLY A 68 -12.34 -5.87 6.19
C GLY A 68 -11.46 -4.61 6.16
N ALA A 69 -10.15 -4.72 6.40
CA ALA A 69 -9.24 -3.58 6.33
C ALA A 69 -8.90 -3.24 4.88
N THR A 70 -8.82 -1.95 4.58
CA THR A 70 -8.34 -1.44 3.29
C THR A 70 -7.52 -0.18 3.53
N ILE A 71 -6.41 -0.06 2.83
CA ILE A 71 -5.64 1.19 2.83
C ILE A 71 -5.77 1.82 1.46
N GLY A 72 -6.37 3.02 1.41
CA GLY A 72 -6.54 3.79 0.18
C GLY A 72 -5.40 4.74 -0.05
N PHE A 73 -4.79 4.66 -1.23
CA PHE A 73 -3.71 5.55 -1.66
C PHE A 73 -4.25 6.52 -2.71
N LYS A 74 -4.03 7.80 -2.47
CA LYS A 74 -4.53 8.85 -3.34
C LYS A 74 -3.68 8.95 -4.60
N CYS A 75 -4.34 8.89 -5.74
CA CYS A 75 -3.73 9.07 -7.05
C CYS A 75 -4.23 10.36 -7.69
N THR A 76 -3.46 10.89 -8.62
CA THR A 76 -3.77 12.17 -9.29
C THR A 76 -4.39 11.99 -10.67
N SER A 77 -4.45 10.74 -11.16
CA SER A 77 -4.97 10.42 -12.49
C SER A 77 -5.35 8.95 -12.57
N PHE A 78 -6.09 8.57 -13.61
CA PHE A 78 -6.34 7.16 -13.90
C PHE A 78 -5.04 6.43 -14.25
N ASP A 79 -4.16 7.06 -15.01
CA ASP A 79 -2.88 6.45 -15.38
C ASP A 79 -2.07 6.08 -14.13
N GLN A 80 -2.12 6.91 -13.09
CA GLN A 80 -1.43 6.61 -11.85
C GLN A 80 -2.10 5.46 -11.10
N VAL A 81 -3.43 5.38 -11.07
CA VAL A 81 -4.19 4.25 -10.52
C VAL A 81 -3.76 2.95 -11.21
N LYS A 82 -3.71 2.98 -12.54
CA LYS A 82 -3.33 1.80 -13.34
C LYS A 82 -1.89 1.41 -13.10
N SER A 83 -0.97 2.38 -13.06
CA SER A 83 0.46 2.13 -12.78
C SER A 83 0.66 1.51 -11.39
N PHE A 84 -0.01 2.02 -10.38
CA PHE A 84 0.02 1.48 -9.03
C PHE A 84 -0.39 0.01 -9.03
N HIS A 85 -1.55 -0.27 -9.63
CA HIS A 85 -2.10 -1.64 -9.72
C HIS A 85 -1.17 -2.58 -10.48
N ASP A 86 -0.77 -2.19 -11.69
CA ASP A 86 0.02 -3.07 -12.56
C ASP A 86 1.41 -3.35 -11.97
N THR A 87 2.01 -2.35 -11.34
CA THR A 87 3.29 -2.53 -10.64
C THR A 87 3.15 -3.49 -9.46
N ALA A 88 2.07 -3.37 -8.68
CA ALA A 88 1.80 -4.26 -7.57
C ALA A 88 1.64 -5.71 -8.04
N VAL A 89 0.88 -5.93 -9.09
CA VAL A 89 0.68 -7.28 -9.66
C VAL A 89 1.99 -7.86 -10.17
N ALA A 90 2.81 -7.05 -10.84
CA ALA A 90 4.10 -7.49 -11.38
C ALA A 90 5.07 -7.94 -10.27
N LEU A 91 4.93 -7.42 -9.05
CA LEU A 91 5.83 -7.69 -7.94
C LEU A 91 5.24 -8.62 -6.87
N GLY A 92 4.28 -9.44 -7.25
CA GLY A 92 3.75 -10.48 -6.38
C GLY A 92 2.45 -10.13 -5.68
N GLY A 93 1.86 -8.99 -5.99
CA GLY A 93 0.51 -8.65 -5.54
C GLY A 93 -0.55 -9.40 -6.32
N THR A 94 -1.75 -9.45 -5.75
CA THR A 94 -2.89 -10.13 -6.37
C THR A 94 -3.99 -9.14 -6.65
N SER A 95 -4.36 -9.01 -7.94
CA SER A 95 -5.50 -8.18 -8.32
C SER A 95 -6.78 -8.78 -7.77
N ILE A 96 -7.61 -7.95 -7.15
CA ILE A 96 -8.90 -8.38 -6.59
C ILE A 96 -10.00 -7.43 -7.03
N GLU A 97 -11.24 -7.90 -6.91
CA GLU A 97 -12.42 -7.19 -7.35
C GLU A 97 -12.37 -6.90 -8.86
N GLN A 98 -12.88 -5.77 -9.30
CA GLN A 98 -12.89 -5.46 -10.73
C GLN A 98 -11.55 -4.87 -11.17
N PRO A 99 -11.19 -4.98 -12.47
CA PRO A 99 -9.98 -4.35 -13.00
C PRO A 99 -9.97 -2.83 -12.75
N PRO A 100 -8.77 -2.19 -12.87
CA PRO A 100 -8.70 -0.73 -12.79
C PRO A 100 -9.68 -0.07 -13.74
N GLY A 101 -10.44 0.90 -13.25
CA GLY A 101 -11.41 1.59 -14.08
C GLY A 101 -12.29 2.55 -13.30
N LEU A 102 -13.22 3.15 -14.04
CA LEU A 102 -14.16 4.09 -13.49
C LEU A 102 -15.23 3.37 -12.67
N ARG A 103 -15.54 3.93 -11.52
CA ARG A 103 -16.67 3.54 -10.66
C ARG A 103 -17.49 4.77 -10.35
N GLU A 104 -18.78 4.69 -10.55
CA GLU A 104 -19.70 5.75 -10.14
C GLU A 104 -20.44 5.35 -8.89
N SER A 105 -20.61 6.28 -7.97
CA SER A 105 -21.29 6.04 -6.70
C SER A 105 -22.00 7.31 -6.25
N SER A 106 -22.76 7.21 -5.16
CA SER A 106 -23.38 8.36 -4.52
C SER A 106 -22.33 9.38 -4.01
N LEU A 107 -21.08 8.96 -3.87
CA LEU A 107 -19.97 9.82 -3.45
C LEU A 107 -19.25 10.48 -4.64
N GLY A 108 -19.75 10.27 -5.86
CA GLY A 108 -19.15 10.78 -7.08
C GLY A 108 -18.44 9.71 -7.89
N ALA A 109 -17.86 10.10 -9.02
CA ALA A 109 -17.10 9.21 -9.90
C ALA A 109 -15.66 9.10 -9.42
N MET A 110 -15.14 7.88 -9.46
CA MET A 110 -13.77 7.60 -9.04
C MET A 110 -13.13 6.58 -9.97
N HIS A 111 -11.84 6.75 -10.22
CA HIS A 111 -11.04 5.65 -10.76
C HIS A 111 -10.51 4.84 -9.58
N LEU A 112 -10.72 3.54 -9.61
CA LEU A 112 -10.35 2.63 -8.54
C LEU A 112 -9.60 1.42 -9.07
N ALA A 113 -8.70 0.91 -8.26
CA ALA A 113 -8.12 -0.41 -8.43
C ALA A 113 -7.84 -1.00 -7.05
N TYR A 114 -8.05 -2.31 -6.92
CA TYR A 114 -7.78 -3.02 -5.67
C TYR A 114 -6.75 -4.12 -5.93
N VAL A 115 -5.80 -4.22 -5.01
CA VAL A 115 -4.75 -5.24 -5.08
C VAL A 115 -4.37 -5.63 -3.66
N ARG A 116 -4.05 -6.91 -3.45
CA ARG A 116 -3.44 -7.34 -2.20
C ARG A 116 -1.94 -7.33 -2.33
N ASP A 117 -1.25 -6.92 -1.27
CA ASP A 117 0.19 -7.05 -1.23
C ASP A 117 0.60 -8.52 -1.01
N PRO A 118 1.91 -8.87 -1.05
CA PRO A 118 2.33 -10.27 -0.88
C PRO A 118 1.93 -10.91 0.44
N ASP A 119 1.61 -10.13 1.47
CA ASP A 119 1.16 -10.63 2.77
C ASP A 119 -0.36 -10.62 2.91
N GLY A 120 -1.08 -10.21 1.87
CA GLY A 120 -2.54 -10.23 1.84
C GLY A 120 -3.21 -8.94 2.26
N ASN A 121 -2.46 -7.89 2.57
CA ASN A 121 -3.05 -6.59 2.91
C ASN A 121 -3.73 -5.98 1.69
N LYS A 122 -4.97 -5.52 1.88
CA LYS A 122 -5.77 -4.95 0.79
C LYS A 122 -5.44 -3.47 0.59
N LEU A 123 -5.04 -3.14 -0.62
CA LEU A 123 -4.69 -1.78 -1.03
C LEU A 123 -5.69 -1.30 -2.07
N CYS A 124 -6.01 -0.02 -2.00
CA CYS A 124 -6.87 0.65 -2.98
C CYS A 124 -6.09 1.83 -3.57
N ALA A 125 -6.00 1.89 -4.89
CA ALA A 125 -5.55 3.09 -5.58
C ALA A 125 -6.79 3.86 -6.00
N ILE A 126 -6.86 5.15 -5.65
CA ILE A 126 -8.07 5.95 -5.85
C ILE A 126 -7.76 7.33 -6.41
N HIS A 127 -8.50 7.69 -7.46
CA HIS A 127 -8.50 9.04 -8.03
C HIS A 127 -9.93 9.53 -8.14
N HIS A 128 -10.24 10.65 -7.48
CA HIS A 128 -11.56 11.26 -7.59
C HIS A 128 -11.65 12.06 -8.87
N VAL A 129 -12.65 11.74 -9.69
CA VAL A 129 -12.97 12.48 -10.90
C VAL A 129 -13.88 13.65 -10.52
N LYS A 130 -13.55 14.83 -11.01
CA LYS A 130 -14.35 16.02 -10.73
C LYS A 130 -15.48 16.19 -11.72
#